data_a10702156c557be16d58c3b2d4e1f6d3
#
_entry.id   a10702156c557be16d58c3b2d4e1f6d3
#
_cell.length_a   1.000
_cell.length_b   1.000
_cell.length_c   1.000
_cell.angle_alpha   90.00
_cell.angle_beta   90.00
_cell.angle_gamma   90.00
#
_symmetry.space_group_name_H-M   'P 1'
#
loop_
_entity.id
_entity.type
_entity.pdbx_description
1 polymer ?
#
loop_
_entity_poly.entity_id
_entity_poly.type
_entity_poly.pdbx_seq_one_letter_code
_entity_poly.pdbx_strand_id
1 'polypeptide(L)'
;HFMIKEIHEQPKAVSDTLNSVIKDGMIDLSEVGLSEEEIKEISQIYIGACGSAYHVGVAAQYVMEDLVRIPVRVELASEFRYRNPILDPKGLVIIISQSGETADSLAALRESKKQGVKTLGIVNVIGSSIAREADNVFYTLAGPEIAVATTKAYSTQLIASYTLAIQFAKIRGQITEEQYTGYIEELKTIPDKISRIIEDKERLQWFASKQVNAKDIFFIGRGIDYAISLEGSLKMKEISYIHSEAYAAGELKHGTISLIEDGTLVIGVLTQPALYEKTLSNMVECKSRGAYLMGLTTFGHYNIEENADFSVYIPKTDPHFA
;
A
#
# COMPACT_ATOMS: atom_id res chain seq x y z
N HIS A 1 3.09 -8.04 23.30
CA HIS A 1 2.04 -7.30 22.60
C HIS A 1 1.74 -7.95 21.26
N PHE A 2 0.47 -8.01 20.87
CA PHE A 2 0.06 -8.64 19.60
C PHE A 2 0.69 -7.95 18.39
N MET A 3 0.67 -6.63 18.31
CA MET A 3 1.19 -5.89 17.18
C MET A 3 2.66 -6.19 16.86
N ILE A 4 3.55 -6.22 17.87
CA ILE A 4 4.97 -6.53 17.63
C ILE A 4 5.15 -7.96 17.11
N LYS A 5 4.36 -8.91 17.62
CA LYS A 5 4.34 -10.28 17.10
C LYS A 5 3.91 -10.29 15.63
N GLU A 6 2.82 -9.61 15.31
CA GLU A 6 2.26 -9.54 13.96
C GLU A 6 3.19 -8.83 12.98
N ILE A 7 3.96 -7.83 13.43
CA ILE A 7 5.06 -7.23 12.65
C ILE A 7 6.09 -8.30 12.26
N HIS A 8 6.50 -9.14 13.22
CA HIS A 8 7.47 -10.22 12.95
C HIS A 8 6.87 -11.38 12.13
N GLU A 9 5.57 -11.49 12.04
CA GLU A 9 4.88 -12.48 11.21
C GLU A 9 4.77 -12.06 9.74
N GLN A 10 5.03 -10.79 9.40
CA GLN A 10 4.88 -10.27 8.03
C GLN A 10 5.67 -11.07 6.98
N PRO A 11 6.95 -11.42 7.19
CA PRO A 11 7.70 -12.20 6.20
C PRO A 11 7.01 -13.52 5.84
N LYS A 12 6.53 -14.23 6.87
CA LYS A 12 5.80 -15.48 6.66
C LYS A 12 4.45 -15.26 5.98
N ALA A 13 3.68 -14.28 6.42
CA ALA A 13 2.37 -13.98 5.85
C ALA A 13 2.47 -13.58 4.37
N VAL A 14 3.47 -12.78 4.01
CA VAL A 14 3.77 -12.41 2.62
C VAL A 14 4.18 -13.63 1.81
N SER A 15 5.08 -14.46 2.32
CA SER A 15 5.50 -15.71 1.67
C SER A 15 4.33 -16.65 1.44
N ASP A 16 3.50 -16.88 2.44
CA ASP A 16 2.33 -17.77 2.34
C ASP A 16 1.34 -17.25 1.28
N THR A 17 1.10 -15.94 1.24
CA THR A 17 0.21 -15.31 0.25
C THR A 17 0.77 -15.44 -1.16
N LEU A 18 2.06 -15.21 -1.36
CA LEU A 18 2.72 -15.40 -2.66
C LEU A 18 2.65 -16.86 -3.11
N ASN A 19 2.96 -17.80 -2.22
CA ASN A 19 2.96 -19.23 -2.53
C ASN A 19 1.57 -19.77 -2.86
N SER A 20 0.50 -19.10 -2.43
CA SER A 20 -0.86 -19.50 -2.77
C SER A 20 -1.18 -19.29 -4.26
N VAL A 21 -0.50 -18.36 -4.93
CA VAL A 21 -0.78 -17.98 -6.32
C VAL A 21 0.42 -18.14 -7.26
N ILE A 22 1.64 -18.31 -6.76
CA ILE A 22 2.81 -18.58 -7.60
C ILE A 22 3.04 -20.07 -7.65
N LYS A 23 2.87 -20.67 -8.84
CA LYS A 23 3.05 -22.10 -9.11
C LYS A 23 3.94 -22.25 -10.34
N ASP A 24 4.98 -23.03 -10.23
CA ASP A 24 5.95 -23.29 -11.34
C ASP A 24 6.53 -21.99 -11.96
N GLY A 25 6.78 -20.98 -11.10
CA GLY A 25 7.33 -19.70 -11.55
C GLY A 25 6.35 -18.76 -12.26
N MET A 26 5.07 -19.08 -12.23
CA MET A 26 3.99 -18.29 -12.85
C MET A 26 2.91 -17.96 -11.83
N ILE A 27 2.19 -16.87 -12.06
CA ILE A 27 1.01 -16.52 -11.25
C ILE A 27 -0.20 -17.29 -11.78
N ASP A 28 -0.81 -18.09 -10.90
CA ASP A 28 -2.02 -18.85 -11.17
C ASP A 28 -3.19 -18.25 -10.38
N LEU A 29 -4.11 -17.60 -11.06
CA LEU A 29 -5.33 -17.03 -10.51
C LEU A 29 -6.57 -17.90 -10.70
N SER A 30 -6.40 -19.20 -11.01
CA SER A 30 -7.52 -20.12 -11.25
C SER A 30 -8.49 -20.20 -10.06
N GLU A 31 -7.98 -20.17 -8.83
CA GLU A 31 -8.79 -20.18 -7.62
C GLU A 31 -9.52 -18.85 -7.38
N VAL A 32 -9.02 -17.75 -7.94
CA VAL A 32 -9.71 -16.46 -7.91
C VAL A 32 -10.93 -16.46 -8.83
N GLY A 33 -10.87 -17.25 -9.90
CA GLY A 33 -12.02 -17.52 -10.77
C GLY A 33 -12.23 -16.50 -11.90
N LEU A 34 -11.27 -15.59 -12.14
CA LEU A 34 -11.27 -14.71 -13.31
C LEU A 34 -10.65 -15.39 -14.51
N SER A 35 -11.37 -15.50 -15.62
CA SER A 35 -10.82 -16.03 -16.85
C SER A 35 -9.94 -15.00 -17.57
N GLU A 36 -9.07 -15.47 -18.48
CA GLU A 36 -8.24 -14.59 -19.30
C GLU A 36 -9.10 -13.66 -20.19
N GLU A 37 -10.21 -14.18 -20.73
CA GLU A 37 -11.13 -13.40 -21.55
C GLU A 37 -11.75 -12.27 -20.73
N GLU A 38 -12.22 -12.54 -19.51
CA GLU A 38 -12.74 -11.53 -18.62
C GLU A 38 -11.69 -10.46 -18.32
N ILE A 39 -10.46 -10.85 -18.02
CA ILE A 39 -9.36 -9.93 -17.72
C ILE A 39 -9.03 -9.04 -18.93
N LYS A 40 -9.07 -9.58 -20.14
CA LYS A 40 -8.84 -8.81 -21.38
C LYS A 40 -9.93 -7.76 -21.64
N GLU A 41 -11.16 -8.04 -21.22
CA GLU A 41 -12.31 -7.15 -21.43
C GLU A 41 -12.45 -6.05 -20.38
N ILE A 42 -11.76 -6.11 -19.24
CA ILE A 42 -11.83 -5.09 -18.20
C ILE A 42 -11.45 -3.72 -18.76
N SER A 43 -12.39 -2.79 -18.74
CA SER A 43 -12.22 -1.42 -19.21
C SER A 43 -11.64 -0.49 -18.15
N GLN A 44 -11.95 -0.74 -16.87
CA GLN A 44 -11.63 0.09 -15.73
C GLN A 44 -11.67 -0.73 -14.45
N ILE A 45 -10.81 -0.37 -13.50
CA ILE A 45 -10.83 -0.92 -12.14
C ILE A 45 -11.30 0.15 -11.16
N TYR A 46 -12.19 -0.25 -10.25
CA TYR A 46 -12.62 0.54 -9.10
C TYR A 46 -12.18 -0.20 -7.84
N ILE A 47 -11.55 0.49 -6.90
CA ILE A 47 -11.15 -0.10 -5.62
C ILE A 47 -11.91 0.63 -4.51
N GLY A 48 -12.70 -0.11 -3.74
CA GLY A 48 -13.42 0.39 -2.59
C GLY A 48 -12.92 -0.27 -1.30
N ALA A 49 -12.61 0.53 -0.30
CA ALA A 49 -12.09 0.03 0.97
C ALA A 49 -12.17 1.10 2.07
N CYS A 50 -11.88 0.69 3.31
CA CYS A 50 -11.83 1.57 4.48
C CYS A 50 -10.48 1.48 5.18
N GLY A 51 -10.03 2.59 5.80
CA GLY A 51 -8.82 2.62 6.62
C GLY A 51 -7.56 2.18 5.87
N SER A 52 -6.77 1.31 6.48
CA SER A 52 -5.53 0.78 5.89
C SER A 52 -5.75 0.07 4.55
N ALA A 53 -6.87 -0.63 4.39
CA ALA A 53 -7.22 -1.26 3.12
C ALA A 53 -7.47 -0.23 2.00
N TYR A 54 -8.00 0.95 2.34
CA TYR A 54 -8.08 2.06 1.39
C TYR A 54 -6.68 2.54 0.96
N HIS A 55 -5.74 2.63 1.89
CA HIS A 55 -4.35 2.98 1.57
C HIS A 55 -3.67 1.92 0.70
N VAL A 56 -3.98 0.64 0.89
CA VAL A 56 -3.59 -0.41 -0.08
C VAL A 56 -4.10 -0.08 -1.47
N GLY A 57 -5.37 0.28 -1.59
CA GLY A 57 -5.98 0.68 -2.85
C GLY A 57 -5.26 1.84 -3.51
N VAL A 58 -4.88 2.87 -2.74
CA VAL A 58 -4.14 4.03 -3.25
C VAL A 58 -2.76 3.62 -3.78
N ALA A 59 -2.03 2.76 -3.08
CA ALA A 59 -0.76 2.23 -3.56
C ALA A 59 -0.94 1.35 -4.81
N ALA A 60 -1.95 0.47 -4.78
CA ALA A 60 -2.27 -0.43 -5.90
C ALA A 60 -2.66 0.34 -7.17
N GLN A 61 -3.30 1.50 -7.06
CA GLN A 61 -3.64 2.35 -8.19
C GLN A 61 -2.40 2.69 -9.03
N TYR A 62 -1.31 3.12 -8.39
CA TYR A 62 -0.07 3.45 -9.10
C TYR A 62 0.49 2.25 -9.85
N VAL A 63 0.53 1.09 -9.21
CA VAL A 63 1.09 -0.13 -9.82
C VAL A 63 0.20 -0.66 -10.93
N MET A 64 -1.11 -0.72 -10.70
CA MET A 64 -2.07 -1.23 -11.69
C MET A 64 -2.15 -0.33 -12.93
N GLU A 65 -2.22 0.99 -12.75
CA GLU A 65 -2.25 1.90 -13.91
C GLU A 65 -0.95 1.84 -14.72
N ASP A 66 0.19 1.73 -14.05
CA ASP A 66 1.48 1.65 -14.74
C ASP A 66 1.66 0.33 -15.49
N LEU A 67 1.30 -0.79 -14.90
CA LEU A 67 1.51 -2.12 -15.48
C LEU A 67 0.36 -2.55 -16.41
N VAL A 68 -0.89 -2.37 -16.01
CA VAL A 68 -2.08 -2.88 -16.73
C VAL A 68 -2.57 -1.92 -17.81
N ARG A 69 -2.29 -0.63 -17.67
CA ARG A 69 -2.64 0.45 -18.64
C ARG A 69 -4.14 0.63 -18.83
N ILE A 70 -4.90 0.52 -17.75
CA ILE A 70 -6.32 0.89 -17.69
C ILE A 70 -6.57 1.82 -16.50
N PRO A 71 -7.62 2.68 -16.55
CA PRO A 71 -7.91 3.59 -15.45
C PRO A 71 -8.24 2.81 -14.16
N VAL A 72 -7.71 3.29 -13.03
CA VAL A 72 -8.01 2.77 -11.71
C VAL A 72 -8.50 3.90 -10.83
N ARG A 73 -9.68 3.75 -10.25
CA ARG A 73 -10.25 4.70 -9.28
C ARG A 73 -10.28 4.07 -7.90
N VAL A 74 -9.84 4.82 -6.90
CA VAL A 74 -9.82 4.36 -5.51
C VAL A 74 -10.70 5.28 -4.69
N GLU A 75 -11.63 4.70 -3.94
CA GLU A 75 -12.56 5.46 -3.12
C GLU A 75 -12.72 4.83 -1.72
N LEU A 76 -12.95 5.69 -0.74
CA LEU A 76 -13.44 5.23 0.56
C LEU A 76 -14.79 4.55 0.37
N ALA A 77 -14.93 3.32 0.86
CA ALA A 77 -16.17 2.57 0.72
C ALA A 77 -17.35 3.27 1.39
N SER A 78 -17.10 4.01 2.48
CA SER A 78 -18.10 4.83 3.16
C SER A 78 -18.67 5.93 2.27
N GLU A 79 -17.86 6.53 1.40
CA GLU A 79 -18.33 7.56 0.46
C GLU A 79 -18.93 6.93 -0.79
N PHE A 80 -18.31 5.88 -1.32
CA PHE A 80 -18.75 5.15 -2.50
C PHE A 80 -20.23 4.72 -2.37
N ARG A 81 -20.63 4.16 -1.23
CA ARG A 81 -21.98 3.66 -1.00
C ARG A 81 -23.08 4.73 -1.08
N TYR A 82 -22.76 5.99 -0.80
CA TYR A 82 -23.74 7.08 -0.76
C TYR A 82 -23.66 8.03 -1.96
N ARG A 83 -22.57 7.98 -2.71
CA ARG A 83 -22.32 8.87 -3.85
C ARG A 83 -23.14 8.51 -5.09
N ASN A 84 -23.79 7.36 -5.12
CA ASN A 84 -24.45 6.81 -6.31
C ASN A 84 -23.43 6.74 -7.49
N PRO A 85 -22.37 5.93 -7.38
CA PRO A 85 -21.28 5.92 -8.34
C PRO A 85 -21.74 5.51 -9.73
N ILE A 86 -21.15 6.13 -10.75
CA ILE A 86 -21.34 5.73 -12.15
C ILE A 86 -20.26 4.70 -12.47
N LEU A 87 -20.67 3.45 -12.67
CA LEU A 87 -19.77 2.34 -12.96
C LEU A 87 -19.90 1.90 -14.42
N ASP A 88 -18.76 1.62 -15.04
CA ASP A 88 -18.74 0.99 -16.36
C ASP A 88 -19.15 -0.49 -16.22
N PRO A 89 -20.14 -0.97 -16.99
CA PRO A 89 -20.54 -2.39 -16.98
C PRO A 89 -19.42 -3.38 -17.28
N LYS A 90 -18.39 -2.97 -18.00
CA LYS A 90 -17.18 -3.77 -18.29
C LYS A 90 -16.07 -3.55 -17.27
N GLY A 91 -16.33 -2.81 -16.20
CA GLY A 91 -15.38 -2.59 -15.12
C GLY A 91 -15.25 -3.79 -14.19
N LEU A 92 -14.23 -3.73 -13.34
CA LEU A 92 -14.04 -4.63 -12.22
C LEU A 92 -14.01 -3.80 -10.93
N VAL A 93 -14.86 -4.13 -9.97
CA VAL A 93 -14.84 -3.53 -8.63
C VAL A 93 -14.09 -4.45 -7.69
N ILE A 94 -12.99 -3.98 -7.13
CA ILE A 94 -12.20 -4.68 -6.13
C ILE A 94 -12.54 -4.10 -4.76
N ILE A 95 -12.99 -4.96 -3.86
CA ILE A 95 -13.26 -4.60 -2.46
C ILE A 95 -12.19 -5.25 -1.58
N ILE A 96 -11.48 -4.42 -0.81
CA ILE A 96 -10.40 -4.88 0.05
C ILE A 96 -10.86 -4.76 1.51
N SER A 97 -10.81 -5.88 2.24
CA SER A 97 -11.17 -5.92 3.66
C SER A 97 -10.48 -7.09 4.35
N GLN A 98 -9.75 -6.84 5.42
CA GLN A 98 -9.12 -7.92 6.20
C GLN A 98 -10.15 -8.90 6.76
N SER A 99 -11.15 -8.40 7.45
CA SER A 99 -12.20 -9.22 8.07
C SER A 99 -13.21 -9.77 7.06
N GLY A 100 -13.41 -9.06 5.94
CA GLY A 100 -14.50 -9.31 4.99
C GLY A 100 -15.90 -9.01 5.55
N GLU A 101 -15.97 -8.29 6.68
CA GLU A 101 -17.22 -7.94 7.37
C GLU A 101 -17.42 -6.43 7.52
N THR A 102 -16.54 -5.60 6.96
CA THR A 102 -16.65 -4.14 7.03
C THR A 102 -17.93 -3.66 6.37
N ALA A 103 -18.83 -3.06 7.14
CA ALA A 103 -20.19 -2.74 6.70
C ALA A 103 -20.22 -1.85 5.45
N ASP A 104 -19.41 -0.81 5.39
CA ASP A 104 -19.34 0.08 4.23
C ASP A 104 -18.76 -0.61 3.00
N SER A 105 -17.76 -1.46 3.18
CA SER A 105 -17.15 -2.25 2.10
C SER A 105 -18.15 -3.25 1.53
N LEU A 106 -18.93 -3.90 2.39
CA LEU A 106 -19.99 -4.81 1.98
C LEU A 106 -21.11 -4.07 1.23
N ALA A 107 -21.47 -2.88 1.68
CA ALA A 107 -22.44 -2.04 1.00
C ALA A 107 -21.96 -1.58 -0.39
N ALA A 108 -20.67 -1.20 -0.50
CA ALA A 108 -20.04 -0.88 -1.79
C ALA A 108 -20.05 -2.07 -2.75
N LEU A 109 -19.77 -3.27 -2.24
CA LEU A 109 -19.87 -4.52 -3.00
C LEU A 109 -21.29 -4.73 -3.55
N ARG A 110 -22.29 -4.63 -2.69
CA ARG A 110 -23.70 -4.82 -3.06
C ARG A 110 -24.20 -3.79 -4.06
N GLU A 111 -23.79 -2.52 -3.91
CA GLU A 111 -24.12 -1.46 -4.88
C GLU A 111 -23.52 -1.77 -6.25
N SER A 112 -22.28 -2.23 -6.30
CA SER A 112 -21.62 -2.62 -7.55
C SER A 112 -22.32 -3.78 -8.24
N LYS A 113 -22.71 -4.80 -7.48
CA LYS A 113 -23.48 -5.94 -8.01
C LYS A 113 -24.86 -5.55 -8.51
N LYS A 114 -25.53 -4.64 -7.82
CA LYS A 114 -26.82 -4.10 -8.25
C LYS A 114 -26.73 -3.40 -9.61
N GLN A 115 -25.61 -2.73 -9.89
CA GLN A 115 -25.34 -2.12 -11.20
C GLN A 115 -24.83 -3.12 -12.25
N GLY A 116 -24.69 -4.39 -11.93
CA GLY A 116 -24.27 -5.45 -12.85
C GLY A 116 -22.78 -5.46 -13.15
N VAL A 117 -21.96 -4.84 -12.31
CA VAL A 117 -20.50 -4.81 -12.48
C VAL A 117 -19.86 -5.98 -11.73
N LYS A 118 -18.90 -6.62 -12.36
CA LYS A 118 -18.15 -7.74 -11.76
C LYS A 118 -17.38 -7.29 -10.53
N THR A 119 -17.37 -8.15 -9.50
CA THR A 119 -16.73 -7.85 -8.21
C THR A 119 -15.67 -8.88 -7.85
N LEU A 120 -14.60 -8.40 -7.23
CA LEU A 120 -13.52 -9.19 -6.65
C LEU A 120 -13.29 -8.75 -5.21
N GLY A 121 -13.40 -9.65 -4.25
CA GLY A 121 -13.03 -9.42 -2.87
C GLY A 121 -11.59 -9.83 -2.61
N ILE A 122 -10.79 -8.95 -1.99
CA ILE A 122 -9.51 -9.32 -1.38
C ILE A 122 -9.73 -9.36 0.12
N VAL A 123 -9.76 -10.55 0.70
CA VAL A 123 -10.13 -10.78 2.10
C VAL A 123 -9.20 -11.80 2.75
N ASN A 124 -9.07 -11.73 4.08
CA ASN A 124 -8.28 -12.69 4.84
C ASN A 124 -9.14 -13.78 5.52
N VAL A 125 -10.41 -13.48 5.81
CA VAL A 125 -11.29 -14.41 6.51
C VAL A 125 -12.12 -15.23 5.53
N ILE A 126 -11.87 -16.53 5.51
CA ILE A 126 -12.61 -17.49 4.69
C ILE A 126 -14.08 -17.51 5.11
N GLY A 127 -14.98 -17.47 4.13
CA GLY A 127 -16.43 -17.53 4.41
C GLY A 127 -17.01 -16.25 4.98
N SER A 128 -16.27 -15.14 5.01
CA SER A 128 -16.80 -13.82 5.38
C SER A 128 -17.90 -13.35 4.41
N SER A 129 -18.68 -12.35 4.82
CA SER A 129 -19.79 -11.83 4.02
C SER A 129 -19.32 -11.35 2.64
N ILE A 130 -18.22 -10.61 2.56
CA ILE A 130 -17.63 -10.19 1.27
C ILE A 130 -17.22 -11.40 0.44
N ALA A 131 -16.57 -12.40 1.06
CA ALA A 131 -16.16 -13.61 0.35
C ALA A 131 -17.35 -14.41 -0.22
N ARG A 132 -18.48 -14.43 0.49
CA ARG A 132 -19.69 -15.14 0.02
C ARG A 132 -20.44 -14.38 -1.07
N GLU A 133 -20.39 -13.06 -1.05
CA GLU A 133 -21.21 -12.21 -1.94
C GLU A 133 -20.47 -11.72 -3.18
N ALA A 134 -19.12 -11.63 -3.15
CA ALA A 134 -18.33 -11.26 -4.32
C ALA A 134 -18.38 -12.34 -5.40
N ASP A 135 -18.29 -11.92 -6.67
CA ASP A 135 -18.26 -12.88 -7.79
C ASP A 135 -16.95 -13.67 -7.79
N ASN A 136 -15.86 -13.05 -7.40
CA ASN A 136 -14.52 -13.62 -7.31
C ASN A 136 -13.88 -13.24 -5.98
N VAL A 137 -12.98 -14.08 -5.48
CA VAL A 137 -12.30 -13.86 -4.20
C VAL A 137 -10.84 -14.19 -4.30
N PHE A 138 -9.99 -13.29 -3.80
CA PHE A 138 -8.59 -13.52 -3.52
C PHE A 138 -8.42 -13.58 -2.00
N TYR A 139 -8.05 -14.74 -1.47
CA TYR A 139 -7.75 -14.88 -0.05
C TYR A 139 -6.29 -14.55 0.23
N THR A 140 -6.06 -13.58 1.12
CA THR A 140 -4.75 -13.38 1.72
C THR A 140 -4.52 -14.40 2.84
N LEU A 141 -3.28 -14.78 3.08
CA LEU A 141 -2.93 -15.77 4.10
C LEU A 141 -2.16 -15.11 5.25
N ALA A 142 -2.70 -14.01 5.77
CA ALA A 142 -2.10 -13.28 6.89
C ALA A 142 -2.26 -14.01 8.24
N GLY A 143 -3.15 -14.99 8.30
CA GLY A 143 -3.55 -15.59 9.57
C GLY A 143 -4.38 -14.61 10.43
N PRO A 144 -4.71 -14.98 11.68
CA PRO A 144 -5.43 -14.10 12.58
C PRO A 144 -4.61 -12.85 12.92
N GLU A 145 -5.22 -11.66 12.78
CA GLU A 145 -4.65 -10.39 13.22
C GLU A 145 -5.52 -9.83 14.34
N ILE A 146 -4.96 -9.68 15.52
CA ILE A 146 -5.66 -9.33 16.76
C ILE A 146 -5.42 -7.86 17.13
N ALA A 147 -4.24 -7.32 16.77
CA ALA A 147 -3.95 -5.90 16.97
C ALA A 147 -4.93 -5.03 16.19
N VAL A 148 -5.43 -3.98 16.84
CA VAL A 148 -6.34 -3.02 16.19
C VAL A 148 -5.63 -2.31 15.04
N ALA A 149 -4.39 -1.88 15.27
CA ALA A 149 -3.54 -1.33 14.21
C ALA A 149 -3.00 -2.45 13.35
N THR A 150 -3.48 -2.56 12.12
CA THR A 150 -3.10 -3.61 11.16
C THR A 150 -1.64 -3.47 10.72
N THR A 151 -0.97 -4.59 10.50
CA THR A 151 0.39 -4.66 9.96
C THR A 151 0.50 -5.74 8.88
N LYS A 152 0.46 -7.01 9.24
CA LYS A 152 0.62 -8.11 8.28
C LYS A 152 -0.53 -8.22 7.27
N ALA A 153 -1.76 -7.85 7.66
CA ALA A 153 -2.87 -7.84 6.71
C ALA A 153 -2.68 -6.78 5.63
N TYR A 154 -2.17 -5.58 5.98
CA TYR A 154 -1.82 -4.54 5.02
C TYR A 154 -0.78 -5.04 4.02
N SER A 155 0.31 -5.65 4.49
CA SER A 155 1.37 -6.18 3.64
C SER A 155 0.86 -7.27 2.68
N THR A 156 0.03 -8.21 3.16
CA THR A 156 -0.53 -9.27 2.32
C THR A 156 -1.55 -8.75 1.31
N GLN A 157 -2.29 -7.70 1.63
CA GLN A 157 -3.21 -7.03 0.69
C GLN A 157 -2.44 -6.32 -0.43
N LEU A 158 -1.31 -5.67 -0.13
CA LEU A 158 -0.40 -5.12 -1.14
C LEU A 158 0.09 -6.21 -2.08
N ILE A 159 0.59 -7.32 -1.53
CA ILE A 159 1.07 -8.47 -2.31
C ILE A 159 -0.03 -9.03 -3.22
N ALA A 160 -1.25 -9.22 -2.71
CA ALA A 160 -2.39 -9.65 -3.51
C ALA A 160 -2.65 -8.67 -4.67
N SER A 161 -2.64 -7.38 -4.41
CA SER A 161 -2.83 -6.35 -5.42
C SER A 161 -1.73 -6.35 -6.48
N TYR A 162 -0.49 -6.55 -6.08
CA TYR A 162 0.66 -6.62 -7.00
C TYR A 162 0.62 -7.86 -7.89
N THR A 163 0.27 -9.02 -7.34
CA THR A 163 0.13 -10.25 -8.13
C THR A 163 -1.01 -10.13 -9.16
N LEU A 164 -2.12 -9.51 -8.78
CA LEU A 164 -3.21 -9.19 -9.73
C LEU A 164 -2.72 -8.26 -10.84
N ALA A 165 -2.03 -7.18 -10.50
CA ALA A 165 -1.50 -6.21 -11.47
C ALA A 165 -0.55 -6.87 -12.48
N ILE A 166 0.39 -7.69 -12.00
CA ILE A 166 1.37 -8.39 -12.86
C ILE A 166 0.67 -9.37 -13.79
N GLN A 167 -0.26 -10.18 -13.27
CA GLN A 167 -0.97 -11.17 -14.06
C GLN A 167 -1.91 -10.52 -15.08
N PHE A 168 -2.62 -9.48 -14.72
CA PHE A 168 -3.47 -8.72 -15.61
C PHE A 168 -2.66 -8.07 -16.74
N ALA A 169 -1.52 -7.47 -16.41
CA ALA A 169 -0.62 -6.87 -17.38
C ALA A 169 -0.09 -7.91 -18.38
N LYS A 170 0.29 -9.09 -17.90
CA LYS A 170 0.72 -10.22 -18.73
C LYS A 170 -0.37 -10.65 -19.70
N ILE A 171 -1.57 -10.94 -19.22
CA ILE A 171 -2.70 -11.42 -20.00
C ILE A 171 -3.11 -10.38 -21.05
N ARG A 172 -3.04 -9.10 -20.71
CA ARG A 172 -3.37 -8.00 -21.62
C ARG A 172 -2.21 -7.59 -22.55
N GLY A 173 -1.08 -8.30 -22.50
CA GLY A 173 0.06 -8.04 -23.38
C GLY A 173 0.78 -6.72 -23.13
N GLN A 174 0.67 -6.16 -21.92
CA GLN A 174 1.27 -4.86 -21.54
C GLN A 174 2.71 -4.99 -21.03
N ILE A 175 3.14 -6.17 -20.64
CA ILE A 175 4.50 -6.48 -20.21
C ILE A 175 5.06 -7.68 -20.99
N THR A 176 6.38 -7.72 -21.13
CA THR A 176 7.08 -8.82 -21.77
C THR A 176 7.20 -10.03 -20.85
N GLU A 177 7.54 -11.20 -21.41
CA GLU A 177 7.85 -12.40 -20.62
C GLU A 177 9.01 -12.16 -19.65
N GLU A 178 10.03 -11.42 -20.06
CA GLU A 178 11.18 -11.08 -19.23
C GLU A 178 10.75 -10.20 -18.05
N GLN A 179 9.94 -9.17 -18.30
CA GLN A 179 9.40 -8.30 -17.24
C GLN A 179 8.51 -9.11 -16.28
N TYR A 180 7.65 -9.96 -16.79
CA TYR A 180 6.79 -10.83 -15.99
C TYR A 180 7.59 -11.71 -15.04
N THR A 181 8.56 -12.44 -15.56
CA THR A 181 9.46 -13.27 -14.74
C THR A 181 10.25 -12.43 -13.74
N GLY A 182 10.76 -11.29 -14.16
CA GLY A 182 11.50 -10.36 -13.29
C GLY A 182 10.67 -9.86 -12.11
N TYR A 183 9.43 -9.48 -12.34
CA TYR A 183 8.53 -9.04 -11.26
C TYR A 183 8.20 -10.17 -10.28
N ILE A 184 7.97 -11.39 -10.76
CA ILE A 184 7.71 -12.53 -9.89
C ILE A 184 8.94 -12.83 -9.03
N GLU A 185 10.13 -12.86 -9.60
CA GLU A 185 11.37 -13.09 -8.86
C GLU A 185 11.61 -11.97 -7.82
N GLU A 186 11.31 -10.72 -8.18
CA GLU A 186 11.40 -9.60 -7.23
C GLU A 186 10.42 -9.77 -6.05
N LEU A 187 9.16 -10.13 -6.31
CA LEU A 187 8.18 -10.40 -5.23
C LEU A 187 8.66 -11.50 -4.28
N LYS A 188 9.30 -12.55 -4.78
CA LYS A 188 9.85 -13.62 -3.95
C LYS A 188 10.93 -13.18 -2.98
N THR A 189 11.59 -12.04 -3.25
CA THR A 189 12.60 -11.47 -2.35
C THR A 189 12.02 -10.63 -1.21
N ILE A 190 10.76 -10.21 -1.30
CA ILE A 190 10.13 -9.32 -0.34
C ILE A 190 10.13 -9.87 1.09
N PRO A 191 9.81 -11.15 1.36
CA PRO A 191 9.86 -11.68 2.73
C PRO A 191 11.21 -11.48 3.41
N ASP A 192 12.32 -11.77 2.72
CA ASP A 192 13.66 -11.59 3.26
C ASP A 192 14.02 -10.12 3.47
N LYS A 193 13.58 -9.25 2.56
CA LYS A 193 13.76 -7.80 2.69
C LYS A 193 13.02 -7.25 3.91
N ILE A 194 11.78 -7.68 4.15
CA ILE A 194 11.01 -7.32 5.36
C ILE A 194 11.75 -7.80 6.61
N SER A 195 12.26 -9.03 6.62
CA SER A 195 13.02 -9.56 7.76
C SER A 195 14.22 -8.68 8.09
N ARG A 196 14.97 -8.24 7.09
CA ARG A 196 16.12 -7.34 7.27
C ARG A 196 15.74 -5.96 7.82
N ILE A 197 14.59 -5.42 7.40
CA ILE A 197 14.09 -4.14 7.92
C ILE A 197 13.74 -4.26 9.40
N ILE A 198 13.10 -5.37 9.80
CA ILE A 198 12.69 -5.60 11.18
C ILE A 198 13.90 -5.74 12.13
N GLU A 199 15.05 -6.17 11.63
CA GLU A 199 16.29 -6.28 12.41
C GLU A 199 16.82 -4.92 12.91
N ASP A 200 16.51 -3.81 12.26
CA ASP A 200 16.97 -2.44 12.65
C ASP A 200 16.13 -1.80 13.78
N LYS A 201 15.38 -2.59 14.52
CA LYS A 201 14.44 -2.11 15.54
C LYS A 201 15.07 -1.26 16.65
N GLU A 202 16.29 -1.57 17.09
CA GLU A 202 16.94 -0.85 18.19
C GLU A 202 17.24 0.59 17.82
N ARG A 203 17.70 0.81 16.60
CA ARG A 203 17.96 2.12 16.04
C ARG A 203 16.69 2.95 15.91
N LEU A 204 15.61 2.31 15.44
CA LEU A 204 14.29 2.93 15.36
C LEU A 204 13.69 3.24 16.74
N GLN A 205 13.87 2.35 17.73
CA GLN A 205 13.44 2.60 19.11
C GLN A 205 14.19 3.79 19.72
N TRP A 206 15.50 3.87 19.48
CA TRP A 206 16.28 5.03 19.93
C TRP A 206 15.73 6.32 19.31
N PHE A 207 15.50 6.34 18.02
CA PHE A 207 14.92 7.49 17.32
C PHE A 207 13.54 7.85 17.91
N ALA A 208 12.64 6.87 18.02
CA ALA A 208 11.30 7.07 18.57
C ALA A 208 11.33 7.65 20.00
N SER A 209 12.31 7.24 20.84
CA SER A 209 12.46 7.76 22.19
C SER A 209 12.77 9.26 22.25
N LYS A 210 13.31 9.84 21.17
CA LYS A 210 13.57 11.28 21.06
C LYS A 210 12.34 12.07 20.66
N GLN A 211 11.32 11.39 20.13
CA GLN A 211 10.11 11.98 19.56
C GLN A 211 8.88 11.85 20.46
N VAL A 212 9.01 11.34 21.68
CA VAL A 212 7.89 11.06 22.59
C VAL A 212 7.05 12.31 22.95
N ASN A 213 7.61 13.49 22.80
CA ASN A 213 6.94 14.77 23.08
C ASN A 213 6.52 15.51 21.79
N ALA A 214 6.64 14.89 20.63
CA ALA A 214 6.18 15.47 19.38
C ALA A 214 4.67 15.74 19.46
N LYS A 215 4.25 16.92 19.00
CA LYS A 215 2.82 17.27 18.94
C LYS A 215 2.22 16.87 17.59
N ASP A 216 2.96 17.13 16.54
CA ASP A 216 2.59 16.87 15.16
C ASP A 216 3.73 16.17 14.44
N ILE A 217 3.40 15.22 13.60
CA ILE A 217 4.35 14.51 12.74
C ILE A 217 3.80 14.51 11.33
N PHE A 218 4.61 14.92 10.37
CA PHE A 218 4.21 14.94 8.98
C PHE A 218 4.98 13.91 8.17
N PHE A 219 4.25 13.20 7.32
CA PHE A 219 4.83 12.32 6.31
C PHE A 219 4.73 12.97 4.94
N ILE A 220 5.79 12.90 4.16
CA ILE A 220 5.79 13.42 2.80
C ILE A 220 6.39 12.41 1.81
N GLY A 221 5.82 12.36 0.62
CA GLY A 221 6.28 11.51 -0.47
C GLY A 221 5.67 11.94 -1.79
N ARG A 222 6.16 11.34 -2.88
CA ARG A 222 5.62 11.55 -4.23
C ARG A 222 5.27 10.21 -4.85
N GLY A 223 4.18 10.16 -5.62
CA GLY A 223 3.75 8.93 -6.26
C GLY A 223 3.38 7.88 -5.19
N ILE A 224 3.88 6.66 -5.36
CA ILE A 224 3.60 5.56 -4.43
C ILE A 224 4.12 5.84 -3.00
N ASP A 225 5.20 6.59 -2.87
CA ASP A 225 5.72 7.01 -1.56
C ASP A 225 4.72 7.88 -0.79
N TYR A 226 3.92 8.68 -1.48
CA TYR A 226 2.81 9.40 -0.86
C TYR A 226 1.72 8.43 -0.39
N ALA A 227 1.37 7.43 -1.18
CA ALA A 227 0.40 6.41 -0.80
C ALA A 227 0.82 5.65 0.48
N ILE A 228 2.10 5.29 0.57
CA ILE A 228 2.67 4.64 1.76
C ILE A 228 2.72 5.61 2.96
N SER A 229 2.99 6.89 2.71
CA SER A 229 2.96 7.93 3.74
C SER A 229 1.59 8.08 4.40
N LEU A 230 0.49 7.90 3.65
CA LEU A 230 -0.86 7.88 4.21
C LEU A 230 -1.02 6.78 5.27
N GLU A 231 -0.51 5.58 5.00
CA GLU A 231 -0.55 4.47 5.97
C GLU A 231 0.36 4.72 7.16
N GLY A 232 1.58 5.22 6.94
CA GLY A 232 2.49 5.59 8.02
C GLY A 232 1.87 6.61 8.99
N SER A 233 1.22 7.64 8.44
CA SER A 233 0.49 8.64 9.22
C SER A 233 -0.67 8.04 10.01
N LEU A 234 -1.45 7.12 9.42
CA LEU A 234 -2.52 6.43 10.12
C LEU A 234 -1.98 5.59 11.28
N LYS A 235 -0.93 4.81 11.06
CA LYS A 235 -0.30 4.01 12.12
C LYS A 235 0.23 4.88 13.25
N MET A 236 0.82 6.03 12.93
CA MET A 236 1.30 6.97 13.93
C MET A 236 0.16 7.43 14.84
N LYS A 237 -0.97 7.82 14.28
CA LYS A 237 -2.16 8.23 15.04
C LYS A 237 -2.72 7.11 15.93
N GLU A 238 -2.85 5.91 15.37
CA GLU A 238 -3.43 4.77 16.09
C GLU A 238 -2.61 4.30 17.28
N ILE A 239 -1.27 4.37 17.17
CA ILE A 239 -0.36 3.78 18.14
C ILE A 239 0.11 4.78 19.17
N SER A 240 0.48 5.99 18.74
CA SER A 240 1.08 7.01 19.60
C SER A 240 0.11 8.07 20.10
N TYR A 241 -1.07 8.18 19.46
CA TYR A 241 -2.04 9.27 19.65
C TYR A 241 -1.49 10.67 19.29
N ILE A 242 -0.32 10.74 18.66
CA ILE A 242 0.24 11.96 18.12
C ILE A 242 -0.51 12.31 16.84
N HIS A 243 -0.91 13.57 16.68
CA HIS A 243 -1.48 14.03 15.42
C HIS A 243 -0.48 13.86 14.29
N SER A 244 -0.91 13.26 13.21
CA SER A 244 -0.07 13.03 12.05
C SER A 244 -0.86 13.17 10.75
N GLU A 245 -0.23 13.78 9.77
CA GLU A 245 -0.77 13.91 8.42
C GLU A 245 0.26 13.52 7.37
N ALA A 246 -0.23 13.03 6.24
CA ALA A 246 0.59 12.75 5.07
C ALA A 246 0.23 13.71 3.95
N TYR A 247 1.24 14.27 3.30
CA TYR A 247 1.09 15.18 2.18
C TYR A 247 1.84 14.67 0.95
N ALA A 248 1.24 14.85 -0.22
CA ALA A 248 2.02 14.84 -1.44
C ALA A 248 3.09 15.94 -1.33
N ALA A 249 4.36 15.57 -1.42
CA ALA A 249 5.46 16.48 -1.07
C ALA A 249 5.43 17.80 -1.86
N GLY A 250 4.96 17.75 -3.12
CA GLY A 250 4.80 18.94 -3.96
C GLY A 250 3.71 19.91 -3.49
N GLU A 251 2.72 19.43 -2.71
CA GLU A 251 1.61 20.25 -2.22
C GLU A 251 1.95 21.05 -0.96
N LEU A 252 3.03 20.73 -0.26
CA LEU A 252 3.42 21.44 0.98
C LEU A 252 3.46 22.95 0.80
N LYS A 253 4.11 23.42 -0.26
CA LYS A 253 4.27 24.85 -0.54
C LYS A 253 2.96 25.59 -0.87
N HIS A 254 1.88 24.86 -1.10
CA HIS A 254 0.57 25.45 -1.39
C HIS A 254 -0.28 25.68 -0.14
N GLY A 255 0.36 25.83 1.02
CA GLY A 255 -0.28 26.25 2.27
C GLY A 255 0.17 25.45 3.49
N THR A 256 0.16 24.13 3.41
CA THR A 256 0.36 23.25 4.58
C THR A 256 1.77 23.34 5.19
N ILE A 257 2.76 23.79 4.45
CA ILE A 257 4.11 24.06 4.98
C ILE A 257 4.11 25.09 6.12
N SER A 258 3.06 25.91 6.23
CA SER A 258 2.91 26.87 7.34
C SER A 258 2.75 26.20 8.70
N LEU A 259 2.37 24.92 8.75
CA LEU A 259 2.26 24.12 9.97
C LEU A 259 3.62 23.64 10.50
N ILE A 260 4.68 23.78 9.70
CA ILE A 260 6.03 23.33 10.08
C ILE A 260 6.68 24.43 10.93
N GLU A 261 6.95 24.08 12.18
CA GLU A 261 7.62 24.90 13.17
C GLU A 261 8.99 24.30 13.52
N ASP A 262 9.78 25.02 14.29
CA ASP A 262 11.08 24.55 14.77
C ASP A 262 10.95 23.24 15.57
N GLY A 263 11.68 22.22 15.16
CA GLY A 263 11.66 20.88 15.76
C GLY A 263 10.52 19.98 15.32
N THR A 264 9.59 20.43 14.46
CA THR A 264 8.53 19.56 13.90
C THR A 264 9.13 18.39 13.14
N LEU A 265 8.75 17.15 13.50
CA LEU A 265 9.22 15.96 12.78
C LEU A 265 8.55 15.85 11.42
N VAL A 266 9.36 15.82 10.37
CA VAL A 266 8.93 15.52 9.01
C VAL A 266 9.64 14.25 8.54
N ILE A 267 8.86 13.24 8.16
CA ILE A 267 9.34 11.97 7.63
C ILE A 267 9.17 11.98 6.12
N GLY A 268 10.29 12.04 5.41
CA GLY A 268 10.30 11.90 3.96
C GLY A 268 10.46 10.44 3.55
N VAL A 269 9.59 9.97 2.66
CA VAL A 269 9.66 8.65 2.03
C VAL A 269 10.16 8.83 0.60
N LEU A 270 11.33 8.25 0.30
CA LEU A 270 12.05 8.46 -0.96
C LEU A 270 12.53 7.13 -1.54
N THR A 271 11.60 6.28 -1.94
CA THR A 271 11.94 4.96 -2.54
C THR A 271 11.88 4.97 -4.07
N GLN A 272 11.38 6.05 -4.66
CA GLN A 272 11.21 6.18 -6.11
C GLN A 272 12.40 6.90 -6.74
N PRO A 273 13.30 6.22 -7.50
CA PRO A 273 14.51 6.84 -8.04
C PRO A 273 14.25 8.07 -8.90
N ALA A 274 13.22 8.03 -9.73
CA ALA A 274 12.85 9.13 -10.63
C ALA A 274 12.33 10.38 -9.89
N LEU A 275 11.89 10.23 -8.63
CA LEU A 275 11.29 11.29 -7.82
C LEU A 275 12.16 11.68 -6.61
N TYR A 276 13.28 10.99 -6.40
CA TYR A 276 14.14 11.15 -5.24
C TYR A 276 14.57 12.60 -5.02
N GLU A 277 15.19 13.21 -6.02
CA GLU A 277 15.69 14.59 -5.93
C GLU A 277 14.56 15.61 -5.70
N LYS A 278 13.39 15.36 -6.27
CA LYS A 278 12.23 16.24 -6.08
C LYS A 278 11.69 16.18 -4.65
N THR A 279 11.62 14.99 -4.08
CA THR A 279 11.19 14.81 -2.68
C THR A 279 12.24 15.33 -1.71
N LEU A 280 13.53 15.10 -1.99
CA LEU A 280 14.61 15.65 -1.19
C LEU A 280 14.58 17.18 -1.16
N SER A 281 14.32 17.83 -2.31
CA SER A 281 14.13 19.28 -2.38
C SER A 281 13.00 19.76 -1.47
N ASN A 282 11.87 19.04 -1.43
CA ASN A 282 10.77 19.39 -0.51
C ASN A 282 11.15 19.20 0.97
N MET A 283 11.96 18.20 1.29
CA MET A 283 12.50 18.04 2.65
C MET A 283 13.37 19.24 3.04
N VAL A 284 14.23 19.71 2.13
CA VAL A 284 15.07 20.89 2.36
C VAL A 284 14.22 22.15 2.61
N GLU A 285 13.10 22.31 1.89
CA GLU A 285 12.14 23.38 2.16
C GLU A 285 11.59 23.30 3.60
N CYS A 286 11.25 22.09 4.07
CA CYS A 286 10.83 21.89 5.47
C CYS A 286 11.95 22.22 6.45
N LYS A 287 13.19 21.81 6.17
CA LYS A 287 14.36 22.10 7.00
C LYS A 287 14.59 23.60 7.15
N SER A 288 14.41 24.38 6.10
CA SER A 288 14.54 25.83 6.14
C SER A 288 13.56 26.52 7.10
N ARG A 289 12.50 25.82 7.50
CA ARG A 289 11.53 26.26 8.51
C ARG A 289 11.77 25.67 9.91
N GLY A 290 12.89 24.96 10.09
CA GLY A 290 13.27 24.38 11.37
C GLY A 290 12.82 22.95 11.61
N ALA A 291 12.27 22.25 10.59
CA ALA A 291 11.87 20.86 10.74
C ALA A 291 13.04 19.95 11.15
N TYR A 292 12.76 18.98 12.00
CA TYR A 292 13.61 17.82 12.22
C TYR A 292 13.29 16.77 11.16
N LEU A 293 14.27 16.41 10.34
CA LEU A 293 14.03 15.55 9.18
C LEU A 293 14.46 14.10 9.43
N MET A 294 13.54 13.18 9.17
CA MET A 294 13.85 11.76 8.98
C MET A 294 13.66 11.41 7.51
N GLY A 295 14.68 10.81 6.89
CA GLY A 295 14.61 10.31 5.53
C GLY A 295 14.55 8.78 5.49
N LEU A 296 13.54 8.22 4.84
CA LEU A 296 13.43 6.79 4.57
C LEU A 296 13.67 6.56 3.08
N THR A 297 14.73 5.85 2.74
CA THR A 297 15.15 5.62 1.35
C THR A 297 15.77 4.23 1.17
N THR A 298 16.18 3.90 -0.03
CA THR A 298 16.85 2.63 -0.32
C THR A 298 18.35 2.74 -0.14
N PHE A 299 19.01 1.62 0.19
CA PHE A 299 20.47 1.54 0.22
C PHE A 299 21.06 2.07 -1.09
N GLY A 300 22.11 2.88 -0.98
CA GLY A 300 22.78 3.54 -2.10
C GLY A 300 22.51 5.04 -2.19
N HIS A 301 21.44 5.55 -1.59
CA HIS A 301 21.09 6.97 -1.56
C HIS A 301 21.62 7.65 -0.28
N TYR A 302 22.92 7.53 0.00
CA TYR A 302 23.53 8.02 1.24
C TYR A 302 23.67 9.54 1.31
N ASN A 303 23.55 10.25 0.19
CA ASN A 303 23.53 11.70 0.16
C ASN A 303 22.33 12.33 0.91
N ILE A 304 21.33 11.53 1.26
CA ILE A 304 20.24 11.99 2.13
C ILE A 304 20.77 12.48 3.49
N GLU A 305 21.87 11.93 3.98
CA GLU A 305 22.49 12.30 5.26
C GLU A 305 23.04 13.72 5.30
N GLU A 306 23.26 14.35 4.14
CA GLU A 306 23.63 15.76 4.06
C GLU A 306 22.49 16.69 4.49
N ASN A 307 21.26 16.23 4.43
CA ASN A 307 20.07 17.04 4.69
C ASN A 307 19.21 16.50 5.83
N ALA A 308 19.11 15.19 6.01
CA ALA A 308 18.30 14.55 7.04
C ALA A 308 19.06 14.45 8.37
N ASP A 309 18.34 14.64 9.47
CA ASP A 309 18.84 14.50 10.82
C ASP A 309 18.89 13.03 11.27
N PHE A 310 18.07 12.20 10.65
CA PHE A 310 18.05 10.75 10.84
C PHE A 310 17.68 10.06 9.51
N SER A 311 18.33 8.95 9.22
CA SER A 311 18.10 8.22 7.97
C SER A 311 17.81 6.75 8.23
N VAL A 312 16.84 6.21 7.50
CA VAL A 312 16.49 4.80 7.49
C VAL A 312 16.63 4.26 6.07
N TYR A 313 17.31 3.13 5.95
CA TYR A 313 17.55 2.50 4.66
C TYR A 313 16.81 1.17 4.57
N ILE A 314 16.11 0.97 3.47
CA ILE A 314 15.51 -0.30 3.12
C ILE A 314 16.30 -0.99 2.00
N PRO A 315 16.24 -2.31 1.86
CA PRO A 315 16.86 -3.02 0.74
C PRO A 315 16.36 -2.49 -0.61
N LYS A 316 17.26 -2.46 -1.59
CA LYS A 316 16.88 -2.11 -2.97
C LYS A 316 15.78 -3.04 -3.45
N THR A 317 14.74 -2.45 -4.00
CA THR A 317 13.54 -3.15 -4.45
C THR A 317 13.07 -2.49 -5.73
N ASP A 318 12.43 -3.25 -6.61
CA ASP A 318 11.76 -2.66 -7.77
C ASP A 318 10.84 -1.52 -7.30
N PRO A 319 10.86 -0.34 -7.95
CA PRO A 319 10.06 0.81 -7.52
C PRO A 319 8.57 0.56 -7.38
N HIS A 320 7.99 -0.43 -8.10
CA HIS A 320 6.59 -0.80 -7.95
C HIS A 320 6.28 -1.43 -6.58
N PHE A 321 7.28 -2.03 -5.92
CA PHE A 321 7.10 -2.87 -4.73
C PHE A 321 7.90 -2.37 -3.51
N ALA A 322 8.62 -1.25 -3.64
CA ALA A 322 9.47 -0.67 -2.59
C ALA A 322 8.68 -0.03 -1.44
#